data_54fd57a685ec80f7994f3b52ea18eb42
#
_entry.id   54fd57a685ec80f7994f3b52ea18eb42
#
_cell.length_a   1.000
_cell.length_b   1.000
_cell.length_c   1.000
_cell.angle_alpha   90.00
_cell.angle_beta   90.00
_cell.angle_gamma   90.00
#
_symmetry.space_group_name_H-M   'P 1'
#
loop_
_entity.id
_entity.type
_entity.pdbx_description
1 polymer ?
#
loop_
_entity_poly.entity_id
_entity_poly.type
_entity_poly.pdbx_seq_one_letter_code
_entity_poly.pdbx_strand_id
1 'polypeptide(L)'
;MISIRDCCGAALLALLLVQVSIAANPDSLTTVAERSGFQKTGRYDEVIALCDQFAKAYPDAVRCIDFGTTPEGRPMKALIVTRTGAFTPTLARAKGIPVLLIQGGIHSGEIDGKDAGFLALREALDGKTAKGDLGKIVWIFVPVFNIDGHERFGHWNRPNQRGPEEMGWRTTAQNFNLNRDYVKADAPEMQAMLRLINAWDPIAYIDLHVTDGAKFQHDVSITAEPTHSGDAELRKAGIAMRDAVIAKLTAQGSKPLAFYPSFVGDDDPASGFADGVPTARFSHGYMPLRNRFGVLVETHSWKDYPTRVRITHNTIVALLDLTAQRGSEWLKLAHDADERATHLGGQTVALDYKATDQSHLIDFQGYAYTRTMSDVSGALMTRYDESKPQVWKIPLRDDVQPSITVVAPTGGYLVPAAHAAWVAEKLKQHGLQYNVLHHALAHASVETFRADKATFATTSNESHQRLTLEGAWKPETRDVGIGALFVPIAQPKARLVIELFEPKAPDSLVAWGEFNNVFEQKEYMEAYVAEDVARAQLTADPALAAAFRKKLADDPAFAKDPDARLDFFYRRSPSWDERLDLYPVMRTASAP
;
A
#
# COMPACT_ATOMS: atom_id res chain seq x y z
N MET A 1 55.25 -24.86 -76.02
CA MET A 1 54.35 -24.20 -76.99
C MET A 1 52.95 -24.70 -76.74
N ILE A 2 52.03 -23.83 -76.69
CA ILE A 2 50.56 -23.98 -76.45
C ILE A 2 50.14 -23.85 -75.00
N SER A 3 49.58 -22.69 -74.73
CA SER A 3 48.92 -22.23 -73.50
C SER A 3 47.52 -22.77 -73.42
N ILE A 4 47.12 -23.19 -72.21
CA ILE A 4 45.72 -23.44 -71.88
C ILE A 4 45.37 -22.53 -70.69
N ARG A 5 44.41 -21.63 -70.86
CA ARG A 5 43.81 -20.78 -69.85
C ARG A 5 42.72 -21.52 -69.12
N ASP A 6 42.85 -21.62 -67.81
CA ASP A 6 41.79 -22.15 -66.93
C ASP A 6 40.79 -21.05 -66.56
N CYS A 7 39.52 -21.30 -66.84
CA CYS A 7 38.39 -20.55 -66.36
C CYS A 7 37.92 -21.17 -65.01
N CYS A 8 38.20 -20.51 -63.90
CA CYS A 8 37.57 -20.84 -62.62
C CYS A 8 36.21 -20.12 -62.50
N GLY A 9 35.12 -20.86 -62.63
CA GLY A 9 33.78 -20.41 -62.26
C GLY A 9 33.54 -20.58 -60.78
N ALA A 10 33.41 -19.48 -60.06
CA ALA A 10 32.99 -19.49 -58.65
C ALA A 10 31.47 -19.58 -58.55
N ALA A 11 30.96 -20.72 -58.10
CA ALA A 11 29.57 -20.89 -57.75
C ALA A 11 29.34 -20.37 -56.32
N LEU A 12 28.62 -19.25 -56.18
CA LEU A 12 28.12 -18.75 -54.91
C LEU A 12 26.91 -19.61 -54.46
N LEU A 13 27.10 -20.46 -53.47
CA LEU A 13 26.00 -21.14 -52.75
C LEU A 13 25.38 -20.14 -51.75
N ALA A 14 24.24 -19.56 -52.08
CA ALA A 14 23.43 -18.82 -51.11
C ALA A 14 22.69 -19.79 -50.15
N LEU A 15 23.20 -19.94 -48.94
CA LEU A 15 22.48 -20.59 -47.86
C LEU A 15 21.32 -19.69 -47.42
N LEU A 16 20.10 -20.01 -47.86
CA LEU A 16 18.87 -19.50 -47.24
C LEU A 16 18.69 -20.19 -45.89
N LEU A 17 19.05 -19.47 -44.80
CA LEU A 17 18.64 -19.81 -43.46
C LEU A 17 17.13 -19.57 -43.35
N VAL A 18 16.37 -20.63 -43.55
CA VAL A 18 14.95 -20.66 -43.17
C VAL A 18 14.92 -20.68 -41.63
N GLN A 19 14.65 -19.53 -41.02
CA GLN A 19 14.27 -19.49 -39.61
C GLN A 19 12.92 -20.19 -39.47
N VAL A 20 12.92 -21.47 -39.10
CA VAL A 20 11.74 -22.16 -38.63
C VAL A 20 11.38 -21.55 -37.29
N SER A 21 10.45 -20.61 -37.30
CA SER A 21 9.73 -20.23 -36.07
C SER A 21 8.98 -21.50 -35.61
N ILE A 22 9.54 -22.19 -34.64
CA ILE A 22 8.82 -23.23 -33.91
C ILE A 22 7.72 -22.49 -33.15
N ALA A 23 6.50 -22.48 -33.70
CA ALA A 23 5.33 -22.03 -32.96
C ALA A 23 5.29 -22.87 -31.65
N ALA A 24 5.33 -22.19 -30.51
CA ALA A 24 5.18 -22.86 -29.22
C ALA A 24 3.87 -23.65 -29.23
N ASN A 25 3.91 -24.90 -28.73
CA ASN A 25 2.69 -25.67 -28.57
C ASN A 25 1.71 -24.88 -27.71
N PRO A 26 0.51 -24.50 -28.18
CA PRO A 26 -0.43 -23.68 -27.40
C PRO A 26 -0.73 -24.27 -26.01
N ASP A 27 -0.70 -25.58 -25.87
CA ASP A 27 -0.92 -26.29 -24.60
C ASP A 27 0.18 -26.02 -23.56
N SER A 28 1.37 -25.63 -23.98
CA SER A 28 2.49 -25.35 -23.06
C SER A 28 2.35 -24.03 -22.29
N LEU A 29 1.49 -23.10 -22.74
CA LEU A 29 1.26 -21.78 -22.12
C LEU A 29 -0.08 -21.69 -21.37
N THR A 30 -0.73 -22.82 -21.11
CA THR A 30 -1.98 -22.89 -20.34
C THR A 30 -1.70 -23.21 -18.88
N THR A 31 -2.50 -22.62 -17.98
CA THR A 31 -2.40 -22.88 -16.53
C THR A 31 -3.08 -24.21 -16.15
N VAL A 32 -2.78 -24.70 -14.95
CA VAL A 32 -3.52 -25.81 -14.31
C VAL A 32 -5.01 -25.42 -14.19
N ALA A 33 -5.30 -24.16 -13.90
CA ALA A 33 -6.68 -23.68 -13.83
C ALA A 33 -7.42 -23.89 -15.13
N GLU A 34 -6.85 -23.49 -16.26
CA GLU A 34 -7.47 -23.70 -17.57
C GLU A 34 -7.66 -25.18 -17.90
N ARG A 35 -6.63 -26.00 -17.68
CA ARG A 35 -6.68 -27.45 -17.96
C ARG A 35 -7.69 -28.20 -17.09
N SER A 36 -7.96 -27.70 -15.87
CA SER A 36 -8.94 -28.29 -14.93
C SER A 36 -10.36 -27.72 -15.10
N GLY A 37 -10.61 -26.82 -16.05
CA GLY A 37 -11.87 -26.10 -16.17
C GLY A 37 -12.09 -25.15 -14.99
N PHE A 38 -11.02 -24.55 -14.46
CA PHE A 38 -11.00 -23.63 -13.33
C PHE A 38 -11.52 -24.23 -12.00
N GLN A 39 -11.25 -25.52 -11.80
CA GLN A 39 -11.50 -26.16 -10.51
C GLN A 39 -10.27 -26.10 -9.59
N LYS A 40 -9.09 -26.11 -10.19
CA LYS A 40 -7.78 -26.10 -9.50
C LYS A 40 -6.97 -24.90 -9.91
N THR A 41 -5.98 -24.56 -9.10
CA THR A 41 -4.91 -23.64 -9.45
C THR A 41 -3.55 -24.35 -9.31
N GLY A 42 -2.53 -23.91 -10.05
CA GLY A 42 -1.20 -24.52 -10.00
C GLY A 42 -0.35 -23.99 -8.84
N ARG A 43 0.68 -24.74 -8.47
CA ARG A 43 1.71 -24.37 -7.49
C ARG A 43 2.69 -23.35 -8.10
N TYR A 44 3.63 -22.86 -7.31
CA TYR A 44 4.55 -21.80 -7.77
C TYR A 44 5.55 -22.26 -8.84
N ASP A 45 5.86 -23.54 -8.91
CA ASP A 45 6.66 -24.13 -10.00
C ASP A 45 6.01 -23.92 -11.38
N GLU A 46 4.67 -23.91 -11.46
CA GLU A 46 3.96 -23.48 -12.66
C GLU A 46 4.28 -22.04 -13.06
N VAL A 47 4.33 -21.11 -12.09
CA VAL A 47 4.68 -19.70 -12.34
C VAL A 47 6.09 -19.58 -12.90
N ILE A 48 7.05 -20.30 -12.32
CA ILE A 48 8.44 -20.33 -12.79
C ILE A 48 8.47 -20.86 -14.24
N ALA A 49 7.82 -22.00 -14.48
CA ALA A 49 7.80 -22.62 -15.81
C ALA A 49 7.12 -21.73 -16.86
N LEU A 50 5.96 -21.12 -16.56
CA LEU A 50 5.25 -20.24 -17.48
C LEU A 50 6.04 -18.94 -17.74
N CYS A 51 6.68 -18.37 -16.73
CA CYS A 51 7.52 -17.18 -16.91
C CYS A 51 8.60 -17.42 -17.97
N ASP A 52 9.33 -18.53 -17.87
CA ASP A 52 10.39 -18.91 -18.81
C ASP A 52 9.81 -19.30 -20.19
N GLN A 53 8.67 -20.00 -20.23
CA GLN A 53 8.04 -20.44 -21.45
C GLN A 53 7.47 -19.25 -22.26
N PHE A 54 6.82 -18.28 -21.61
CA PHE A 54 6.36 -17.05 -22.27
C PHE A 54 7.52 -16.23 -22.83
N ALA A 55 8.62 -16.06 -22.08
CA ALA A 55 9.80 -15.37 -22.54
C ALA A 55 10.45 -16.07 -23.75
N LYS A 56 10.44 -17.40 -23.77
CA LYS A 56 10.95 -18.22 -24.89
C LYS A 56 10.02 -18.17 -26.11
N ALA A 57 8.69 -18.22 -25.89
CA ALA A 57 7.71 -18.22 -26.97
C ALA A 57 7.57 -16.85 -27.64
N TYR A 58 7.74 -15.78 -26.89
CA TYR A 58 7.60 -14.39 -27.36
C TYR A 58 8.85 -13.55 -27.04
N PRO A 59 10.03 -13.90 -27.58
CA PRO A 59 11.29 -13.25 -27.22
C PRO A 59 11.35 -11.75 -27.56
N ASP A 60 10.50 -11.28 -28.48
CA ASP A 60 10.41 -9.87 -28.85
C ASP A 60 9.40 -9.08 -28.00
N ALA A 61 8.65 -9.75 -27.13
CA ALA A 61 7.57 -9.12 -26.36
C ALA A 61 7.62 -9.40 -24.85
N VAL A 62 8.36 -10.41 -24.38
CA VAL A 62 8.36 -10.83 -22.98
C VAL A 62 9.78 -11.00 -22.45
N ARG A 63 10.00 -10.57 -21.21
CA ARG A 63 11.16 -10.93 -20.38
C ARG A 63 10.69 -11.50 -19.07
N CYS A 64 11.21 -12.65 -18.68
CA CYS A 64 11.08 -13.22 -17.34
C CYS A 64 12.23 -12.70 -16.49
N ILE A 65 11.94 -12.13 -15.33
CA ILE A 65 12.94 -11.59 -14.41
C ILE A 65 12.70 -12.08 -12.99
N ASP A 66 13.79 -12.13 -12.20
CA ASP A 66 13.74 -12.25 -10.76
C ASP A 66 13.88 -10.85 -10.14
N PHE A 67 12.89 -10.42 -9.35
CA PHE A 67 12.95 -9.12 -8.68
C PHE A 67 13.27 -9.22 -7.18
N GLY A 68 13.35 -10.44 -6.64
CA GLY A 68 13.70 -10.73 -5.25
C GLY A 68 13.83 -12.21 -4.98
N THR A 69 14.03 -12.52 -3.71
CA THR A 69 14.03 -13.90 -3.16
C THR A 69 13.27 -13.87 -1.85
N THR A 70 12.39 -14.85 -1.64
CA THR A 70 11.62 -14.98 -0.40
C THR A 70 12.49 -15.51 0.75
N PRO A 71 12.03 -15.38 2.01
CA PRO A 71 12.72 -15.98 3.17
C PRO A 71 12.97 -17.49 3.05
N GLU A 72 12.11 -18.24 2.37
CA GLU A 72 12.31 -19.68 2.11
C GLU A 72 13.14 -19.98 0.85
N GLY A 73 13.75 -18.94 0.25
CA GLY A 73 14.72 -19.09 -0.86
C GLY A 73 14.09 -19.24 -2.25
N ARG A 74 12.80 -18.93 -2.43
CA ARG A 74 12.14 -19.01 -3.73
C ARG A 74 12.37 -17.73 -4.54
N PRO A 75 12.66 -17.80 -5.86
CA PRO A 75 12.80 -16.62 -6.71
C PRO A 75 11.44 -15.94 -6.90
N MET A 76 11.41 -14.62 -6.76
CA MET A 76 10.22 -13.80 -6.99
C MET A 76 10.17 -13.41 -8.47
N LYS A 77 9.28 -14.03 -9.24
CA LYS A 77 9.18 -13.85 -10.70
C LYS A 77 8.27 -12.70 -11.09
N ALA A 78 8.70 -11.95 -12.11
CA ALA A 78 7.87 -11.00 -12.82
C ALA A 78 8.09 -11.11 -14.34
N LEU A 79 7.03 -10.84 -15.12
CA LEU A 79 7.09 -10.76 -16.57
C LEU A 79 7.04 -9.29 -16.99
N ILE A 80 8.02 -8.87 -17.77
CA ILE A 80 8.03 -7.55 -18.43
C ILE A 80 7.51 -7.75 -19.84
N VAL A 81 6.34 -7.20 -20.11
CA VAL A 81 5.59 -7.44 -21.35
C VAL A 81 5.43 -6.15 -22.12
N THR A 82 5.97 -6.10 -23.33
CA THR A 82 5.88 -4.91 -24.20
C THR A 82 6.31 -5.23 -25.62
N ARG A 83 5.74 -4.56 -26.61
CA ARG A 83 6.21 -4.53 -28.01
C ARG A 83 6.88 -3.20 -28.38
N THR A 84 7.08 -2.30 -27.39
CA THR A 84 7.79 -1.01 -27.59
C THR A 84 9.31 -1.17 -27.63
N GLY A 85 9.84 -2.33 -27.23
CA GLY A 85 11.26 -2.59 -27.01
C GLY A 85 11.79 -2.00 -25.70
N ALA A 86 10.94 -1.44 -24.83
CA ALA A 86 11.33 -0.82 -23.56
C ALA A 86 11.40 -1.86 -22.43
N PHE A 87 12.33 -2.81 -22.50
CA PHE A 87 12.50 -3.88 -21.52
C PHE A 87 13.30 -3.50 -20.27
N THR A 88 13.65 -2.24 -20.12
CA THR A 88 14.34 -1.74 -18.91
C THR A 88 13.70 -0.45 -18.43
N PRO A 89 13.80 -0.13 -17.13
CA PRO A 89 13.27 1.11 -16.58
C PRO A 89 13.82 2.36 -17.27
N THR A 90 15.11 2.36 -17.61
CA THR A 90 15.77 3.47 -18.30
C THR A 90 15.18 3.69 -19.70
N LEU A 91 14.94 2.61 -20.45
CA LEU A 91 14.34 2.72 -21.78
C LEU A 91 12.89 3.15 -21.73
N ALA A 92 12.11 2.67 -20.76
CA ALA A 92 10.71 3.08 -20.58
C ALA A 92 10.63 4.59 -20.31
N ARG A 93 11.43 5.10 -19.37
CA ARG A 93 11.52 6.55 -19.08
C ARG A 93 11.99 7.36 -20.29
N ALA A 94 13.09 6.96 -20.94
CA ALA A 94 13.66 7.69 -22.07
C ALA A 94 12.69 7.81 -23.25
N LYS A 95 11.81 6.82 -23.43
CA LYS A 95 10.80 6.80 -24.49
C LYS A 95 9.45 7.37 -24.05
N GLY A 96 9.28 7.75 -22.78
CA GLY A 96 7.98 8.19 -22.22
C GLY A 96 6.88 7.12 -22.29
N ILE A 97 7.25 5.84 -22.15
CA ILE A 97 6.29 4.73 -22.23
C ILE A 97 5.64 4.53 -20.84
N PRO A 98 4.30 4.58 -20.74
CA PRO A 98 3.59 4.29 -19.49
C PRO A 98 3.83 2.87 -19.04
N VAL A 99 4.09 2.69 -17.74
CA VAL A 99 4.28 1.40 -17.10
C VAL A 99 3.04 1.08 -16.27
N LEU A 100 2.44 -0.09 -16.50
CA LEU A 100 1.36 -0.65 -15.70
C LEU A 100 1.90 -1.86 -14.93
N LEU A 101 1.81 -1.85 -13.59
CA LEU A 101 2.15 -3.00 -12.77
C LEU A 101 0.88 -3.65 -12.27
N ILE A 102 0.72 -4.94 -12.55
CA ILE A 102 -0.40 -5.75 -12.08
C ILE A 102 0.17 -6.90 -11.25
N GLN A 103 -0.30 -7.04 -10.02
CA GLN A 103 0.06 -8.15 -9.16
C GLN A 103 -1.15 -8.98 -8.73
N GLY A 104 -0.94 -10.29 -8.58
CA GLY A 104 -1.86 -11.21 -7.93
C GLY A 104 -1.25 -11.80 -6.66
N GLY A 105 -2.09 -12.42 -5.85
CA GLY A 105 -1.67 -13.27 -4.75
C GLY A 105 -0.86 -12.59 -3.64
N ILE A 106 -1.15 -11.32 -3.29
CA ILE A 106 -0.64 -10.72 -2.05
C ILE A 106 -1.20 -11.46 -0.84
N HIS A 107 -2.46 -11.87 -0.90
CA HIS A 107 -3.04 -12.92 -0.08
C HIS A 107 -3.14 -14.17 -0.95
N SER A 108 -2.30 -15.15 -0.71
CA SER A 108 -2.06 -16.22 -1.68
C SER A 108 -3.21 -17.19 -1.93
N GLY A 109 -4.24 -17.17 -1.08
CA GLY A 109 -5.49 -17.89 -1.33
C GLY A 109 -6.45 -17.16 -2.26
N GLU A 110 -6.23 -15.86 -2.49
CA GLU A 110 -6.95 -14.99 -3.42
C GLU A 110 -6.26 -15.03 -4.79
N ILE A 111 -6.28 -16.20 -5.43
CA ILE A 111 -5.36 -16.53 -6.51
C ILE A 111 -5.92 -16.27 -7.92
N ASP A 112 -7.08 -15.68 -8.04
CA ASP A 112 -7.74 -15.35 -9.32
C ASP A 112 -6.80 -14.56 -10.25
N GLY A 113 -6.02 -13.63 -9.67
CA GLY A 113 -5.10 -12.76 -10.39
C GLY A 113 -3.98 -13.49 -11.12
N LYS A 114 -3.47 -14.61 -10.58
CA LYS A 114 -2.45 -15.44 -11.23
C LYS A 114 -3.01 -16.07 -12.51
N ASP A 115 -4.14 -16.77 -12.39
CA ASP A 115 -4.67 -17.56 -13.48
C ASP A 115 -5.33 -16.67 -14.55
N ALA A 116 -6.04 -15.62 -14.14
CA ALA A 116 -6.58 -14.60 -15.04
C ALA A 116 -5.48 -13.82 -15.77
N GLY A 117 -4.38 -13.50 -15.07
CA GLY A 117 -3.26 -12.77 -15.63
C GLY A 117 -2.51 -13.55 -16.70
N PHE A 118 -2.23 -14.85 -16.50
CA PHE A 118 -1.62 -15.69 -17.53
C PHE A 118 -2.54 -15.89 -18.73
N LEU A 119 -3.86 -16.05 -18.52
CA LEU A 119 -4.83 -16.11 -19.62
C LEU A 119 -4.83 -14.81 -20.43
N ALA A 120 -4.95 -13.65 -19.76
CA ALA A 120 -4.93 -12.35 -20.41
C ALA A 120 -3.61 -12.08 -21.15
N LEU A 121 -2.48 -12.50 -20.57
CA LEU A 121 -1.15 -12.38 -21.18
C LEU A 121 -1.08 -13.15 -22.52
N ARG A 122 -1.49 -14.42 -22.51
CA ARG A 122 -1.50 -15.24 -23.72
C ARG A 122 -2.40 -14.62 -24.79
N GLU A 123 -3.61 -14.21 -24.42
CA GLU A 123 -4.56 -13.63 -25.36
C GLU A 123 -4.08 -12.28 -25.93
N ALA A 124 -3.45 -11.42 -25.10
CA ALA A 124 -2.89 -10.17 -25.57
C ALA A 124 -1.71 -10.38 -26.53
N LEU A 125 -0.83 -11.36 -26.24
CA LEU A 125 0.29 -11.70 -27.11
C LEU A 125 -0.16 -12.32 -28.44
N ASP A 126 -1.24 -13.11 -28.43
CA ASP A 126 -1.90 -13.68 -29.62
C ASP A 126 -2.73 -12.65 -30.40
N GLY A 127 -2.93 -11.44 -29.85
CA GLY A 127 -3.77 -10.41 -30.46
C GLY A 127 -5.28 -10.73 -30.43
N LYS A 128 -5.72 -11.55 -29.50
CA LYS A 128 -7.15 -11.86 -29.26
C LYS A 128 -7.82 -10.76 -28.43
N THR A 129 -7.12 -10.28 -27.39
CA THR A 129 -7.53 -9.15 -26.52
C THR A 129 -6.46 -8.07 -26.54
N ALA A 130 -6.75 -6.88 -26.01
CA ALA A 130 -5.82 -5.74 -25.89
C ALA A 130 -5.00 -5.49 -27.18
N LYS A 131 -5.70 -5.46 -28.32
CA LYS A 131 -5.07 -5.45 -29.65
C LYS A 131 -4.23 -4.19 -29.89
N GLY A 132 -2.91 -4.39 -30.03
CA GLY A 132 -1.96 -3.31 -30.28
C GLY A 132 -1.54 -2.52 -29.03
N ASP A 133 -2.09 -2.81 -27.86
CA ASP A 133 -1.82 -2.06 -26.63
C ASP A 133 -0.39 -2.26 -26.13
N LEU A 134 0.13 -3.49 -26.26
CA LEU A 134 1.53 -3.80 -25.92
C LEU A 134 2.55 -2.99 -26.75
N GLY A 135 2.13 -2.38 -27.87
CA GLY A 135 2.93 -1.42 -28.64
C GLY A 135 2.97 -0.01 -28.05
N LYS A 136 2.26 0.26 -26.96
CA LYS A 136 2.13 1.59 -26.34
C LYS A 136 2.51 1.63 -24.88
N ILE A 137 2.56 0.48 -24.19
CA ILE A 137 2.80 0.35 -22.76
C ILE A 137 3.89 -0.66 -22.44
N VAL A 138 4.38 -0.61 -21.20
CA VAL A 138 5.04 -1.73 -20.54
C VAL A 138 4.07 -2.27 -19.49
N TRP A 139 3.73 -3.54 -19.60
CA TRP A 139 3.00 -4.26 -18.57
C TRP A 139 3.98 -5.10 -17.75
N ILE A 140 4.05 -4.83 -16.44
CA ILE A 140 4.76 -5.67 -15.46
C ILE A 140 3.72 -6.55 -14.81
N PHE A 141 3.86 -7.86 -14.96
CA PHE A 141 2.96 -8.82 -14.34
C PHE A 141 3.71 -9.63 -13.27
N VAL A 142 3.24 -9.51 -12.02
CA VAL A 142 3.67 -10.32 -10.88
C VAL A 142 2.55 -11.31 -10.58
N PRO A 143 2.67 -12.58 -11.01
CA PRO A 143 1.57 -13.55 -10.88
C PRO A 143 1.22 -13.90 -9.44
N VAL A 144 2.23 -14.03 -8.57
CA VAL A 144 2.09 -14.32 -7.15
C VAL A 144 3.10 -13.48 -6.37
N PHE A 145 2.61 -12.58 -5.53
CA PHE A 145 3.49 -11.75 -4.71
C PHE A 145 3.92 -12.47 -3.42
N ASN A 146 2.98 -13.06 -2.68
CA ASN A 146 3.24 -13.82 -1.46
C ASN A 146 3.49 -15.30 -1.80
N ILE A 147 4.70 -15.61 -2.22
CA ILE A 147 5.07 -16.92 -2.76
C ILE A 147 5.13 -17.99 -1.66
N ASP A 148 5.73 -17.69 -0.52
CA ASP A 148 5.84 -18.67 0.57
C ASP A 148 4.48 -18.98 1.18
N GLY A 149 3.59 -17.97 1.29
CA GLY A 149 2.19 -18.21 1.63
C GLY A 149 1.46 -19.03 0.57
N HIS A 150 1.77 -18.84 -0.73
CA HIS A 150 1.21 -19.65 -1.81
C HIS A 150 1.61 -21.12 -1.69
N GLU A 151 2.84 -21.40 -1.35
CA GLU A 151 3.35 -22.76 -1.18
C GLU A 151 2.88 -23.46 0.10
N ARG A 152 2.36 -22.71 1.06
CA ARG A 152 1.56 -23.26 2.16
C ARG A 152 0.16 -23.62 1.66
N PHE A 153 0.11 -24.52 0.69
CA PHE A 153 -1.06 -24.88 -0.11
C PHE A 153 -1.98 -25.85 0.64
N GLY A 154 -3.29 -25.63 0.56
CA GLY A 154 -4.25 -26.49 1.24
C GLY A 154 -5.71 -26.19 0.93
N HIS A 155 -6.58 -27.16 1.24
CA HIS A 155 -7.99 -27.16 0.90
C HIS A 155 -8.83 -26.13 1.69
N TRP A 156 -8.47 -25.85 2.95
CA TRP A 156 -9.27 -25.04 3.86
C TRP A 156 -8.70 -23.65 4.15
N ASN A 157 -7.74 -23.20 3.35
CA ASN A 157 -7.00 -21.97 3.62
C ASN A 157 -7.83 -20.69 3.50
N ARG A 158 -9.00 -20.76 2.81
CA ARG A 158 -9.93 -19.63 2.65
C ARG A 158 -11.36 -20.07 3.00
N PRO A 159 -11.75 -20.07 4.28
CA PRO A 159 -13.05 -20.56 4.73
C PRO A 159 -14.23 -19.74 4.19
N ASN A 160 -13.99 -18.48 3.82
CA ASN A 160 -15.00 -17.55 3.32
C ASN A 160 -15.02 -17.45 1.79
N GLN A 161 -14.47 -18.44 1.06
CA GLN A 161 -14.29 -18.37 -0.40
C GLN A 161 -14.71 -19.67 -1.08
N ARG A 162 -15.39 -19.56 -2.25
CA ARG A 162 -15.75 -20.71 -3.10
C ARG A 162 -14.64 -21.02 -4.08
N GLY A 163 -13.84 -22.04 -3.77
CA GLY A 163 -12.76 -22.51 -4.64
C GLY A 163 -11.59 -21.53 -4.83
N PRO A 164 -10.56 -21.98 -5.56
CA PRO A 164 -10.37 -23.32 -6.12
C PRO A 164 -10.31 -24.43 -5.05
N GLU A 165 -10.14 -25.70 -5.45
CA GLU A 165 -10.12 -26.86 -4.51
C GLU A 165 -9.05 -26.72 -3.44
N GLU A 166 -7.87 -26.26 -3.81
CA GLU A 166 -6.75 -25.95 -2.93
C GLU A 166 -6.15 -24.58 -3.31
N MET A 167 -5.62 -23.87 -2.33
CA MET A 167 -5.06 -22.53 -2.50
C MET A 167 -4.02 -22.23 -1.44
N GLY A 168 -3.28 -21.13 -1.60
CA GLY A 168 -2.28 -20.66 -0.65
C GLY A 168 -2.88 -20.09 0.64
N TRP A 169 -1.97 -19.78 1.58
CA TRP A 169 -2.27 -19.16 2.86
C TRP A 169 -2.16 -17.62 2.77
N ARG A 170 -2.89 -16.91 3.64
CA ARG A 170 -2.99 -15.44 3.60
C ARG A 170 -1.66 -14.72 3.79
N THR A 171 -0.84 -15.18 4.77
CA THR A 171 0.38 -14.50 5.21
C THR A 171 1.64 -15.15 4.66
N THR A 172 2.78 -14.46 4.75
CA THR A 172 4.11 -14.97 4.36
C THR A 172 4.59 -16.09 5.29
N ALA A 173 5.75 -16.69 4.99
CA ALA A 173 6.39 -17.66 5.88
C ALA A 173 6.69 -17.08 7.28
N GLN A 174 7.00 -15.79 7.35
CA GLN A 174 7.23 -15.07 8.60
C GLN A 174 5.95 -14.54 9.24
N ASN A 175 4.79 -14.91 8.70
CA ASN A 175 3.45 -14.52 9.14
C ASN A 175 3.14 -13.01 8.97
N PHE A 176 3.81 -12.29 8.07
CA PHE A 176 3.44 -10.93 7.70
C PHE A 176 2.25 -10.93 6.74
N ASN A 177 1.34 -9.97 6.92
CA ASN A 177 0.35 -9.61 5.92
C ASN A 177 0.94 -8.51 5.02
N LEU A 178 1.36 -8.86 3.81
CA LEU A 178 1.99 -7.92 2.89
C LEU A 178 1.09 -6.72 2.55
N ASN A 179 -0.24 -6.88 2.58
CA ASN A 179 -1.18 -5.77 2.39
C ASN A 179 -1.40 -4.94 3.68
N ARG A 180 -0.43 -4.95 4.59
CA ARG A 180 -0.28 -4.06 5.74
C ARG A 180 1.13 -3.50 5.84
N ASP A 181 1.96 -3.73 4.82
CA ASP A 181 3.41 -3.56 4.91
C ASP A 181 4.00 -2.49 3.98
N TYR A 182 3.19 -1.83 3.14
CA TYR A 182 3.71 -0.86 2.15
C TYR A 182 4.50 0.29 2.76
N VAL A 183 4.13 0.79 3.94
CA VAL A 183 4.86 1.87 4.63
C VAL A 183 5.95 1.33 5.56
N LYS A 184 5.66 0.27 6.32
CA LYS A 184 6.64 -0.32 7.25
C LYS A 184 7.82 -0.94 6.50
N ALA A 185 7.51 -1.67 5.41
CA ALA A 185 8.49 -2.38 4.60
C ALA A 185 9.38 -3.33 5.44
N ASP A 186 8.76 -4.12 6.30
CA ASP A 186 9.46 -5.07 7.17
C ASP A 186 9.75 -6.39 6.46
N ALA A 187 8.78 -6.89 5.68
CA ALA A 187 8.91 -8.14 4.94
C ALA A 187 9.93 -8.01 3.79
N PRO A 188 10.87 -8.96 3.63
CA PRO A 188 11.81 -8.96 2.52
C PRO A 188 11.14 -8.92 1.16
N GLU A 189 9.97 -9.55 1.02
CA GLU A 189 9.14 -9.53 -0.18
C GLU A 189 8.65 -8.10 -0.50
N MET A 190 8.17 -7.37 0.52
CA MET A 190 7.74 -5.98 0.35
C MET A 190 8.92 -5.07 -0.03
N GLN A 191 10.08 -5.26 0.58
CA GLN A 191 11.29 -4.52 0.21
C GLN A 191 11.67 -4.78 -1.25
N ALA A 192 11.52 -6.03 -1.73
CA ALA A 192 11.74 -6.37 -3.15
C ALA A 192 10.72 -5.68 -4.06
N MET A 193 9.44 -5.67 -3.69
CA MET A 193 8.39 -4.98 -4.44
C MET A 193 8.63 -3.48 -4.50
N LEU A 194 9.01 -2.86 -3.40
CA LEU A 194 9.32 -1.41 -3.38
C LEU A 194 10.54 -1.08 -4.27
N ARG A 195 11.56 -1.95 -4.33
CA ARG A 195 12.66 -1.78 -5.29
C ARG A 195 12.16 -1.86 -6.74
N LEU A 196 11.27 -2.80 -7.05
CA LEU A 196 10.66 -2.92 -8.38
C LEU A 196 9.85 -1.67 -8.73
N ILE A 197 8.99 -1.21 -7.81
CA ILE A 197 8.20 0.02 -7.95
C ILE A 197 9.12 1.25 -8.13
N ASN A 198 10.16 1.39 -7.32
CA ASN A 198 11.09 2.53 -7.42
C ASN A 198 11.86 2.52 -8.74
N ALA A 199 12.24 1.34 -9.23
CA ALA A 199 12.97 1.21 -10.49
C ALA A 199 12.11 1.58 -11.70
N TRP A 200 10.88 1.06 -11.79
CA TRP A 200 10.01 1.18 -12.95
C TRP A 200 9.05 2.36 -12.89
N ASP A 201 8.76 2.87 -11.70
CA ASP A 201 7.84 4.00 -11.44
C ASP A 201 6.49 3.84 -12.18
N PRO A 202 5.72 2.76 -11.91
CA PRO A 202 4.49 2.50 -12.64
C PRO A 202 3.49 3.63 -12.45
N ILE A 203 2.88 4.07 -13.56
CA ILE A 203 1.82 5.10 -13.51
C ILE A 203 0.57 4.58 -12.81
N ALA A 204 0.31 3.29 -12.91
CA ALA A 204 -0.76 2.61 -12.20
C ALA A 204 -0.27 1.26 -11.63
N TYR A 205 -0.67 1.00 -10.40
CA TYR A 205 -0.42 -0.22 -9.65
C TYR A 205 -1.75 -0.90 -9.35
N ILE A 206 -1.92 -2.13 -9.83
CA ILE A 206 -3.17 -2.88 -9.74
C ILE A 206 -2.95 -4.08 -8.81
N ASP A 207 -3.74 -4.14 -7.76
CA ASP A 207 -3.70 -5.20 -6.76
C ASP A 207 -4.95 -6.07 -6.88
N LEU A 208 -4.77 -7.34 -7.26
CA LEU A 208 -5.85 -8.27 -7.57
C LEU A 208 -6.16 -9.15 -6.36
N HIS A 209 -7.36 -8.99 -5.83
CA HIS A 209 -7.87 -9.60 -4.60
C HIS A 209 -9.18 -10.37 -4.79
N VAL A 210 -9.58 -11.04 -3.72
CA VAL A 210 -10.91 -11.62 -3.53
C VAL A 210 -11.43 -11.16 -2.17
N THR A 211 -12.54 -10.42 -2.16
CA THR A 211 -13.18 -9.96 -0.92
C THR A 211 -13.80 -11.12 -0.14
N ASP A 212 -14.06 -10.91 1.12
CA ASP A 212 -14.92 -11.76 1.95
C ASP A 212 -16.23 -11.02 2.30
N GLY A 213 -16.93 -11.43 3.34
CA GLY A 213 -18.10 -10.74 3.88
C GLY A 213 -19.45 -11.32 3.45
N ALA A 214 -20.46 -10.45 3.42
CA ALA A 214 -21.84 -10.81 3.16
C ALA A 214 -22.08 -11.42 1.77
N LYS A 215 -23.17 -12.17 1.64
CA LYS A 215 -23.59 -12.68 0.34
C LYS A 215 -24.49 -11.69 -0.39
N PHE A 216 -24.08 -11.28 -1.57
CA PHE A 216 -24.83 -10.36 -2.44
C PHE A 216 -24.58 -10.67 -3.92
N GLN A 217 -25.34 -10.00 -4.81
CA GLN A 217 -25.27 -10.28 -6.25
C GLN A 217 -24.11 -9.60 -6.95
N HIS A 218 -23.62 -8.46 -6.44
CA HIS A 218 -22.43 -7.81 -6.99
C HIS A 218 -21.26 -8.77 -7.02
N ASP A 219 -20.44 -8.69 -8.03
CA ASP A 219 -19.43 -9.70 -8.34
C ASP A 219 -17.99 -9.17 -8.32
N VAL A 220 -17.81 -7.85 -8.32
CA VAL A 220 -16.51 -7.20 -8.20
C VAL A 220 -16.65 -5.80 -7.61
N SER A 221 -15.66 -5.39 -6.83
CA SER A 221 -15.47 -4.01 -6.39
C SER A 221 -14.19 -3.46 -7.03
N ILE A 222 -14.27 -2.25 -7.57
CA ILE A 222 -13.16 -1.52 -8.16
C ILE A 222 -12.98 -0.23 -7.36
N THR A 223 -12.03 -0.21 -6.44
CA THR A 223 -11.64 1.00 -5.73
C THR A 223 -10.32 1.52 -6.27
N ALA A 224 -10.23 2.82 -6.44
CA ALA A 224 -9.05 3.46 -6.99
C ALA A 224 -8.73 4.74 -6.21
N GLU A 225 -7.44 4.99 -5.99
CA GLU A 225 -6.94 6.25 -5.50
C GLU A 225 -5.82 6.74 -6.47
N PRO A 226 -5.72 8.05 -6.66
CA PRO A 226 -6.47 9.13 -6.04
C PRO A 226 -7.87 9.35 -6.67
N THR A 227 -8.91 9.18 -5.86
CA THR A 227 -10.28 9.62 -6.17
C THR A 227 -10.78 10.61 -5.12
N HIS A 228 -10.29 10.49 -3.90
CA HIS A 228 -10.56 11.37 -2.77
C HIS A 228 -9.28 12.06 -2.28
N SER A 229 -8.16 11.34 -2.27
CA SER A 229 -6.87 11.81 -1.73
C SER A 229 -5.94 12.43 -2.80
N GLY A 230 -4.75 12.85 -2.41
CA GLY A 230 -3.67 13.21 -3.32
C GLY A 230 -3.89 14.50 -4.14
N ASP A 231 -3.30 14.54 -5.32
CA ASP A 231 -3.32 15.70 -6.22
C ASP A 231 -4.68 15.86 -6.93
N ALA A 232 -5.18 17.10 -7.04
CA ALA A 232 -6.53 17.38 -7.56
C ALA A 232 -6.73 16.97 -9.02
N GLU A 233 -5.73 17.13 -9.88
CA GLU A 233 -5.84 16.76 -11.29
C GLU A 233 -5.74 15.24 -11.47
N LEU A 234 -4.91 14.58 -10.66
CA LEU A 234 -4.88 13.12 -10.63
C LEU A 234 -6.19 12.52 -10.11
N ARG A 235 -6.87 13.17 -9.14
CA ARG A 235 -8.19 12.72 -8.68
C ARG A 235 -9.21 12.66 -9.80
N LYS A 236 -9.28 13.70 -10.64
CA LYS A 236 -10.18 13.71 -11.81
C LYS A 236 -9.90 12.53 -12.75
N ALA A 237 -8.61 12.28 -13.01
CA ALA A 237 -8.19 11.17 -13.87
C ALA A 237 -8.46 9.80 -13.21
N GLY A 238 -8.28 9.68 -11.88
CA GLY A 238 -8.57 8.47 -11.11
C GLY A 238 -10.05 8.11 -11.13
N ILE A 239 -10.93 9.09 -10.91
CA ILE A 239 -12.39 8.92 -11.04
C ILE A 239 -12.74 8.44 -12.45
N ALA A 240 -12.24 9.13 -13.48
CA ALA A 240 -12.51 8.75 -14.87
C ALA A 240 -11.99 7.35 -15.23
N MET A 241 -10.83 6.95 -14.71
CA MET A 241 -10.28 5.60 -14.89
C MET A 241 -11.17 4.55 -14.22
N ARG A 242 -11.51 4.72 -12.94
CA ARG A 242 -12.39 3.80 -12.19
C ARG A 242 -13.73 3.62 -12.90
N ASP A 243 -14.38 4.74 -13.26
CA ASP A 243 -15.70 4.72 -13.87
C ASP A 243 -15.67 4.07 -15.28
N ALA A 244 -14.59 4.25 -16.04
CA ALA A 244 -14.41 3.61 -17.33
C ALA A 244 -14.22 2.07 -17.19
N VAL A 245 -13.48 1.60 -16.18
CA VAL A 245 -13.37 0.15 -15.88
C VAL A 245 -14.75 -0.41 -15.50
N ILE A 246 -15.46 0.25 -14.60
CA ILE A 246 -16.81 -0.14 -14.16
C ILE A 246 -17.76 -0.22 -15.35
N ALA A 247 -17.77 0.79 -16.24
CA ALA A 247 -18.61 0.78 -17.43
C ALA A 247 -18.30 -0.39 -18.37
N LYS A 248 -17.02 -0.70 -18.59
CA LYS A 248 -16.62 -1.86 -19.42
C LYS A 248 -17.08 -3.18 -18.80
N LEU A 249 -16.88 -3.37 -17.50
CA LEU A 249 -17.30 -4.59 -16.80
C LEU A 249 -18.82 -4.74 -16.80
N THR A 250 -19.56 -3.65 -16.60
CA THR A 250 -21.03 -3.64 -16.68
C THR A 250 -21.51 -4.05 -18.08
N ALA A 251 -20.89 -3.52 -19.13
CA ALA A 251 -21.22 -3.90 -20.51
C ALA A 251 -20.93 -5.38 -20.82
N GLN A 252 -20.05 -6.00 -20.07
CA GLN A 252 -19.72 -7.45 -20.15
C GLN A 252 -20.59 -8.31 -19.23
N GLY A 253 -21.60 -7.74 -18.57
CA GLY A 253 -22.56 -8.44 -17.72
C GLY A 253 -22.15 -8.62 -16.26
N SER A 254 -21.06 -7.99 -15.82
CA SER A 254 -20.69 -7.92 -14.41
C SER A 254 -21.52 -6.88 -13.65
N LYS A 255 -21.52 -6.98 -12.34
CA LYS A 255 -22.22 -6.08 -11.40
C LYS A 255 -21.21 -5.36 -10.49
N PRO A 256 -20.37 -4.48 -11.02
CA PRO A 256 -19.29 -3.86 -10.26
C PRO A 256 -19.81 -2.84 -9.25
N LEU A 257 -19.01 -2.63 -8.18
CA LEU A 257 -19.14 -1.56 -7.20
C LEU A 257 -17.97 -0.58 -7.34
N ALA A 258 -18.22 0.70 -7.03
CA ALA A 258 -17.20 1.75 -7.01
C ALA A 258 -16.57 1.96 -5.62
N PHE A 259 -16.98 1.20 -4.62
CA PHE A 259 -16.53 1.27 -3.23
C PHE A 259 -16.31 -0.14 -2.65
N TYR A 260 -15.59 -0.24 -1.55
CA TYR A 260 -15.40 -1.50 -0.84
C TYR A 260 -16.64 -1.81 0.03
N PRO A 261 -17.33 -2.95 -0.18
CA PRO A 261 -18.63 -3.22 0.45
C PRO A 261 -18.49 -3.77 1.88
N SER A 262 -17.97 -2.95 2.80
CA SER A 262 -17.94 -3.25 4.23
C SER A 262 -19.10 -2.55 4.94
N PHE A 263 -19.95 -3.30 5.65
CA PHE A 263 -21.06 -2.71 6.40
C PHE A 263 -20.56 -1.81 7.52
N VAL A 264 -21.30 -0.72 7.77
CA VAL A 264 -21.03 0.18 8.90
C VAL A 264 -21.23 -0.49 10.25
N GLY A 265 -22.29 -1.32 10.36
CA GLY A 265 -22.54 -2.17 11.53
C GLY A 265 -22.20 -3.63 11.22
N ASP A 266 -21.51 -4.29 12.13
CA ASP A 266 -21.08 -5.67 11.95
C ASP A 266 -22.27 -6.59 11.65
N ASP A 267 -22.14 -7.40 10.59
CA ASP A 267 -23.16 -8.36 10.12
C ASP A 267 -24.57 -7.76 9.96
N ASP A 268 -24.68 -6.45 9.69
CA ASP A 268 -25.95 -5.76 9.52
C ASP A 268 -26.12 -5.10 8.13
N PRO A 269 -26.79 -5.78 7.18
CA PRO A 269 -27.03 -5.21 5.86
C PRO A 269 -27.78 -3.88 5.88
N ALA A 270 -28.68 -3.66 6.86
CA ALA A 270 -29.46 -2.44 6.95
C ALA A 270 -28.62 -1.20 7.35
N SER A 271 -27.44 -1.42 7.96
CA SER A 271 -26.53 -0.34 8.34
C SER A 271 -25.90 0.38 7.13
N GLY A 272 -25.93 -0.26 5.97
CA GLY A 272 -25.36 0.28 4.72
C GLY A 272 -23.85 0.33 4.72
N PHE A 273 -23.30 1.19 3.85
CA PHE A 273 -21.88 1.30 3.60
C PHE A 273 -21.35 2.71 3.86
N ALA A 274 -20.04 2.79 4.11
CA ALA A 274 -19.28 4.03 4.11
C ALA A 274 -18.07 3.87 3.18
N ASP A 275 -17.90 4.80 2.26
CA ASP A 275 -16.70 4.89 1.45
C ASP A 275 -15.56 5.54 2.24
N GLY A 276 -14.33 5.46 1.76
CA GLY A 276 -13.18 6.00 2.46
C GLY A 276 -11.89 5.94 1.64
N VAL A 277 -10.85 6.57 2.18
CA VAL A 277 -9.51 6.47 1.63
C VAL A 277 -8.73 5.43 2.42
N PRO A 278 -8.13 4.43 1.76
CA PRO A 278 -7.27 3.47 2.43
C PRO A 278 -6.02 4.16 2.97
N THR A 279 -5.59 3.77 4.17
CA THR A 279 -4.34 4.30 4.73
C THR A 279 -3.12 3.77 3.98
N ALA A 280 -1.97 4.38 4.20
CA ALA A 280 -0.75 4.13 3.43
C ALA A 280 -0.15 2.71 3.58
N ARG A 281 -0.61 1.93 4.57
CA ARG A 281 -0.21 0.51 4.73
C ARG A 281 -0.72 -0.40 3.63
N PHE A 282 -1.78 0.01 2.91
CA PHE A 282 -2.41 -0.72 1.81
C PHE A 282 -1.83 -0.30 0.46
N SER A 283 -1.86 -1.21 -0.52
CA SER A 283 -1.35 -0.98 -1.88
C SER A 283 -1.89 0.29 -2.54
N HIS A 284 -3.21 0.42 -2.54
CA HIS A 284 -3.90 1.53 -3.20
C HIS A 284 -3.95 2.83 -2.35
N GLY A 285 -3.61 2.76 -1.06
CA GLY A 285 -3.37 3.93 -0.21
C GLY A 285 -1.95 4.49 -0.31
N TYR A 286 -0.97 3.62 -0.63
CA TYR A 286 0.43 3.98 -0.76
C TYR A 286 0.73 4.74 -2.08
N MET A 287 0.16 4.32 -3.19
CA MET A 287 0.48 4.85 -4.52
C MET A 287 0.12 6.34 -4.69
N PRO A 288 -0.99 6.88 -4.16
CA PRO A 288 -1.30 8.31 -4.22
C PRO A 288 -0.27 9.20 -3.52
N LEU A 289 0.41 8.70 -2.49
CA LEU A 289 1.48 9.44 -1.81
C LEU A 289 2.72 9.62 -2.71
N ARG A 290 2.78 8.85 -3.80
CA ARG A 290 3.80 8.91 -4.86
C ARG A 290 3.28 9.59 -6.13
N ASN A 291 2.08 10.19 -6.10
CA ASN A 291 1.38 10.76 -7.26
C ASN A 291 1.16 9.73 -8.40
N ARG A 292 0.81 8.50 -8.07
CA ARG A 292 0.51 7.41 -9.00
C ARG A 292 -0.84 6.79 -8.64
N PHE A 293 -1.47 6.12 -9.61
CA PHE A 293 -2.74 5.44 -9.38
C PHE A 293 -2.51 4.11 -8.65
N GLY A 294 -3.28 3.88 -7.59
CA GLY A 294 -3.44 2.59 -6.93
C GLY A 294 -4.85 2.07 -7.16
N VAL A 295 -5.00 0.87 -7.67
CA VAL A 295 -6.29 0.24 -7.93
C VAL A 295 -6.38 -1.07 -7.20
N LEU A 296 -7.40 -1.21 -6.37
CA LEU A 296 -7.77 -2.47 -5.73
C LEU A 296 -8.93 -3.09 -6.49
N VAL A 297 -8.75 -4.33 -6.91
CA VAL A 297 -9.76 -5.15 -7.59
C VAL A 297 -10.15 -6.28 -6.65
N GLU A 298 -11.39 -6.30 -6.22
CA GLU A 298 -11.93 -7.29 -5.27
C GLU A 298 -13.06 -8.08 -5.92
N THR A 299 -12.78 -9.27 -6.46
CA THR A 299 -13.85 -10.18 -6.88
C THR A 299 -14.56 -10.75 -5.66
N HIS A 300 -15.84 -11.03 -5.77
CA HIS A 300 -16.62 -11.47 -4.61
C HIS A 300 -16.44 -12.96 -4.32
N SER A 301 -15.98 -13.30 -3.13
CA SER A 301 -15.57 -14.64 -2.71
C SER A 301 -16.65 -15.72 -2.85
N TRP A 302 -17.93 -15.34 -2.75
CA TRP A 302 -19.07 -16.27 -2.86
C TRP A 302 -19.45 -16.59 -4.33
N LYS A 303 -18.83 -15.91 -5.32
CA LYS A 303 -18.87 -16.40 -6.72
C LYS A 303 -17.93 -17.59 -6.87
N ASP A 304 -18.24 -18.49 -7.80
CA ASP A 304 -17.36 -19.62 -8.11
C ASP A 304 -16.04 -19.15 -8.76
N TYR A 305 -15.03 -19.99 -8.69
CA TYR A 305 -13.70 -19.67 -9.16
C TYR A 305 -13.63 -19.32 -10.66
N PRO A 306 -14.31 -20.07 -11.58
CA PRO A 306 -14.33 -19.71 -13.01
C PRO A 306 -14.92 -18.30 -13.25
N THR A 307 -15.98 -17.95 -12.54
CA THR A 307 -16.61 -16.61 -12.62
C THR A 307 -15.65 -15.52 -12.18
N ARG A 308 -14.97 -15.70 -11.04
CA ARG A 308 -14.01 -14.73 -10.52
C ARG A 308 -12.81 -14.57 -11.46
N VAL A 309 -12.22 -15.65 -11.95
CA VAL A 309 -11.13 -15.60 -12.93
C VAL A 309 -11.54 -14.86 -14.21
N ARG A 310 -12.74 -15.10 -14.74
CA ARG A 310 -13.26 -14.39 -15.91
C ARG A 310 -13.40 -12.89 -15.66
N ILE A 311 -13.90 -12.48 -14.50
CA ILE A 311 -14.08 -11.07 -14.15
C ILE A 311 -12.72 -10.39 -13.97
N THR A 312 -11.78 -11.04 -13.29
CA THR A 312 -10.41 -10.55 -13.11
C THR A 312 -9.70 -10.40 -14.45
N HIS A 313 -9.85 -11.38 -15.36
CA HIS A 313 -9.35 -11.32 -16.74
C HIS A 313 -9.91 -10.09 -17.48
N ASN A 314 -11.23 -9.90 -17.45
CA ASN A 314 -11.88 -8.75 -18.08
C ASN A 314 -11.39 -7.41 -17.52
N THR A 315 -11.15 -7.37 -16.21
CA THR A 315 -10.62 -6.18 -15.52
C THR A 315 -9.18 -5.88 -15.97
N ILE A 316 -8.33 -6.90 -16.06
CA ILE A 316 -6.95 -6.77 -16.57
C ILE A 316 -6.97 -6.21 -18.00
N VAL A 317 -7.76 -6.80 -18.89
CA VAL A 317 -7.88 -6.35 -20.30
C VAL A 317 -8.39 -4.90 -20.36
N ALA A 318 -9.39 -4.55 -19.54
CA ALA A 318 -9.91 -3.18 -19.49
C ALA A 318 -8.84 -2.16 -19.06
N LEU A 319 -8.00 -2.51 -18.09
CA LEU A 319 -6.91 -1.66 -17.61
C LEU A 319 -5.76 -1.56 -18.61
N LEU A 320 -5.42 -2.64 -19.32
CA LEU A 320 -4.47 -2.61 -20.44
C LEU A 320 -4.93 -1.63 -21.53
N ASP A 321 -6.17 -1.79 -22.01
CA ASP A 321 -6.78 -0.91 -23.01
C ASP A 321 -6.76 0.56 -22.58
N LEU A 322 -7.18 0.86 -21.34
CA LEU A 322 -7.24 2.23 -20.82
C LEU A 322 -5.84 2.83 -20.68
N THR A 323 -4.88 2.04 -20.20
CA THR A 323 -3.49 2.50 -20.06
C THR A 323 -2.87 2.76 -21.43
N ALA A 324 -3.15 1.92 -22.43
CA ALA A 324 -2.69 2.14 -23.81
C ALA A 324 -3.32 3.37 -24.46
N GLN A 325 -4.56 3.75 -24.07
CA GLN A 325 -5.28 4.91 -24.59
C GLN A 325 -4.91 6.21 -23.87
N ARG A 326 -4.77 6.18 -22.55
CA ARG A 326 -4.65 7.37 -21.69
C ARG A 326 -3.33 7.46 -20.94
N GLY A 327 -2.48 6.42 -20.99
CA GLY A 327 -1.28 6.33 -20.16
C GLY A 327 -0.28 7.47 -20.35
N SER A 328 -0.11 7.99 -21.58
CA SER A 328 0.75 9.15 -21.84
C SER A 328 0.20 10.43 -21.22
N GLU A 329 -1.13 10.62 -21.21
CA GLU A 329 -1.78 11.71 -20.49
C GLU A 329 -1.59 11.56 -18.98
N TRP A 330 -1.80 10.36 -18.45
CA TRP A 330 -1.61 10.06 -17.03
C TRP A 330 -0.16 10.30 -16.58
N LEU A 331 0.83 9.93 -17.40
CA LEU A 331 2.24 10.23 -17.12
C LEU A 331 2.49 11.72 -17.00
N LYS A 332 1.92 12.51 -17.93
CA LYS A 332 2.05 13.97 -17.86
C LYS A 332 1.41 14.52 -16.58
N LEU A 333 0.19 14.11 -16.26
CA LEU A 333 -0.50 14.53 -15.03
C LEU A 333 0.29 14.16 -13.76
N ALA A 334 0.89 12.96 -13.74
CA ALA A 334 1.71 12.50 -12.64
C ALA A 334 3.00 13.31 -12.48
N HIS A 335 3.70 13.62 -13.58
CA HIS A 335 4.88 14.48 -13.54
C HIS A 335 4.54 15.92 -13.11
N ASP A 336 3.42 16.46 -13.60
CA ASP A 336 2.93 17.77 -13.16
C ASP A 336 2.56 17.75 -11.65
N ALA A 337 2.03 16.63 -11.14
CA ALA A 337 1.76 16.44 -9.72
C ALA A 337 3.02 16.26 -8.89
N ASP A 338 4.04 15.58 -9.42
CA ASP A 338 5.38 15.48 -8.81
C ASP A 338 6.01 16.87 -8.63
N GLU A 339 5.90 17.72 -9.65
CA GLU A 339 6.38 19.10 -9.56
C GLU A 339 5.60 19.91 -8.52
N ARG A 340 4.26 19.85 -8.54
CA ARG A 340 3.43 20.50 -7.49
C ARG A 340 3.76 20.00 -6.09
N ALA A 341 4.09 18.73 -5.93
CA ALA A 341 4.45 18.16 -4.64
C ALA A 341 5.74 18.76 -4.07
N THR A 342 6.68 19.20 -4.90
CA THR A 342 7.89 19.89 -4.43
C THR A 342 7.60 21.23 -3.75
N HIS A 343 6.41 21.78 -3.92
CA HIS A 343 5.95 23.06 -3.37
C HIS A 343 4.92 22.91 -2.23
N LEU A 344 4.83 21.74 -1.60
CA LEU A 344 3.89 21.51 -0.49
C LEU A 344 4.28 22.22 0.81
N GLY A 345 5.51 22.68 0.96
CA GLY A 345 5.95 23.40 2.15
C GLY A 345 5.04 24.58 2.49
N GLY A 346 4.57 24.65 3.73
CA GLY A 346 3.63 25.66 4.22
C GLY A 346 2.16 25.44 3.82
N GLN A 347 1.85 24.42 3.00
CA GLN A 347 0.49 24.09 2.60
C GLN A 347 -0.16 23.10 3.58
N THR A 348 -1.49 23.15 3.68
CA THR A 348 -2.27 22.16 4.43
C THR A 348 -2.36 20.86 3.63
N VAL A 349 -1.96 19.75 4.24
CA VAL A 349 -1.98 18.40 3.69
C VAL A 349 -2.87 17.52 4.57
N ALA A 350 -3.75 16.73 3.95
CA ALA A 350 -4.54 15.73 4.65
C ALA A 350 -3.69 14.48 4.92
N LEU A 351 -3.81 13.96 6.14
CA LEU A 351 -3.16 12.73 6.61
C LEU A 351 -4.14 11.57 6.70
N ASP A 352 -5.42 11.86 6.92
CA ASP A 352 -6.48 10.88 7.02
C ASP A 352 -7.79 11.44 6.49
N TYR A 353 -8.71 10.53 6.10
CA TYR A 353 -10.00 10.88 5.52
C TYR A 353 -11.08 9.99 6.12
N LYS A 354 -12.31 10.54 6.23
CA LYS A 354 -13.48 9.81 6.70
C LYS A 354 -14.71 10.23 5.93
N ALA A 355 -15.62 9.29 5.73
CA ALA A 355 -16.96 9.63 5.32
C ALA A 355 -17.65 10.47 6.41
N THR A 356 -18.40 11.49 5.99
CA THR A 356 -19.26 12.26 6.89
C THR A 356 -20.53 11.46 7.23
N ASP A 357 -21.36 11.98 8.13
CA ASP A 357 -22.66 11.39 8.45
C ASP A 357 -23.70 11.55 7.33
N GLN A 358 -23.39 12.32 6.28
CA GLN A 358 -24.27 12.47 5.13
C GLN A 358 -24.37 11.15 4.38
N SER A 359 -25.58 10.76 4.03
CA SER A 359 -25.84 9.52 3.29
C SER A 359 -26.99 9.69 2.32
N HIS A 360 -27.01 8.88 1.28
CA HIS A 360 -28.15 8.73 0.39
C HIS A 360 -28.49 7.25 0.25
N LEU A 361 -29.76 6.97 -0.11
CA LEU A 361 -30.19 5.57 -0.31
C LEU A 361 -29.73 5.09 -1.69
N ILE A 362 -29.15 3.88 -1.70
CA ILE A 362 -28.80 3.17 -2.92
C ILE A 362 -29.64 1.89 -3.05
N ASP A 363 -29.86 1.48 -4.30
CA ASP A 363 -30.44 0.18 -4.63
C ASP A 363 -29.32 -0.86 -4.76
N PHE A 364 -29.01 -1.55 -3.65
CA PHE A 364 -27.95 -2.54 -3.61
C PHE A 364 -28.50 -3.93 -3.93
N GLN A 365 -27.86 -4.63 -4.85
CA GLN A 365 -28.32 -5.95 -5.31
C GLN A 365 -27.84 -7.04 -4.33
N GLY A 366 -28.67 -7.36 -3.35
CA GLY A 366 -28.46 -8.40 -2.34
C GLY A 366 -29.31 -9.65 -2.58
N TYR A 367 -29.48 -10.40 -1.51
CA TYR A 367 -30.39 -11.55 -1.40
C TYR A 367 -31.34 -11.35 -0.22
N ALA A 368 -32.45 -12.10 -0.18
CA ALA A 368 -33.28 -12.16 1.01
C ALA A 368 -32.44 -12.66 2.20
N TYR A 369 -32.64 -12.06 3.36
CA TYR A 369 -31.93 -12.46 4.57
C TYR A 369 -32.82 -12.41 5.78
N THR A 370 -32.44 -13.16 6.82
CA THR A 370 -33.04 -13.14 8.15
C THR A 370 -31.97 -12.85 9.19
N ARG A 371 -32.34 -12.14 10.25
CA ARG A 371 -31.48 -11.92 11.43
C ARG A 371 -32.16 -12.51 12.65
N THR A 372 -31.52 -13.48 13.27
CA THR A 372 -32.06 -14.23 14.42
C THR A 372 -30.97 -14.47 15.45
N MET A 373 -31.37 -14.59 16.73
CA MET A 373 -30.46 -15.01 17.78
C MET A 373 -29.94 -16.43 17.51
N SER A 374 -28.64 -16.59 17.54
CA SER A 374 -27.98 -17.88 17.39
C SER A 374 -27.97 -18.63 18.71
N ASP A 375 -28.35 -19.89 18.70
CA ASP A 375 -28.20 -20.82 19.81
C ASP A 375 -26.76 -21.31 20.03
N VAL A 376 -25.87 -21.05 19.04
CA VAL A 376 -24.44 -21.39 19.09
C VAL A 376 -23.62 -20.23 19.67
N SER A 377 -23.71 -19.04 19.06
CA SER A 377 -22.91 -17.88 19.47
C SER A 377 -23.57 -17.03 20.56
N GLY A 378 -24.89 -17.15 20.76
CA GLY A 378 -25.67 -16.25 21.61
C GLY A 378 -25.81 -14.83 21.07
N ALA A 379 -25.38 -14.57 19.83
CA ALA A 379 -25.43 -13.27 19.18
C ALA A 379 -26.46 -13.26 18.05
N LEU A 380 -26.86 -12.04 17.63
CA LEU A 380 -27.68 -11.86 16.44
C LEU A 380 -26.83 -12.22 15.21
N MET A 381 -27.32 -13.13 14.38
CA MET A 381 -26.63 -13.56 13.17
C MET A 381 -27.48 -13.35 11.91
N THR A 382 -26.84 -13.11 10.79
CA THR A 382 -27.48 -12.95 9.48
C THR A 382 -27.36 -14.22 8.66
N ARG A 383 -28.46 -14.65 8.03
CA ARG A 383 -28.49 -15.76 7.07
C ARG A 383 -29.05 -15.27 5.75
N TYR A 384 -28.34 -15.53 4.68
CA TYR A 384 -28.70 -15.12 3.31
C TYR A 384 -29.29 -16.30 2.54
N ASP A 385 -30.37 -16.04 1.78
CA ASP A 385 -31.00 -16.99 0.86
C ASP A 385 -30.65 -16.64 -0.58
N GLU A 386 -29.57 -17.21 -1.11
CA GLU A 386 -29.08 -16.96 -2.47
C GLU A 386 -30.07 -17.35 -3.59
N SER A 387 -31.08 -18.17 -3.28
CA SER A 387 -32.15 -18.50 -4.24
C SER A 387 -33.16 -17.35 -4.44
N LYS A 388 -33.12 -16.32 -3.59
CA LYS A 388 -34.06 -15.19 -3.60
C LYS A 388 -33.32 -13.85 -3.77
N PRO A 389 -32.97 -13.46 -5.00
CA PRO A 389 -32.44 -12.12 -5.29
C PRO A 389 -33.36 -11.04 -4.75
N GLN A 390 -32.79 -10.01 -4.11
CA GLN A 390 -33.51 -8.90 -3.52
C GLN A 390 -32.72 -7.60 -3.66
N VAL A 391 -33.39 -6.49 -3.88
CA VAL A 391 -32.77 -5.16 -3.80
C VAL A 391 -32.88 -4.67 -2.36
N TRP A 392 -31.73 -4.29 -1.78
CA TRP A 392 -31.68 -3.62 -0.48
C TRP A 392 -31.65 -2.10 -0.70
N LYS A 393 -32.60 -1.38 -0.11
CA LYS A 393 -32.55 0.08 -0.04
C LYS A 393 -31.83 0.48 1.22
N ILE A 394 -30.54 0.78 1.09
CA ILE A 394 -29.62 0.97 2.21
C ILE A 394 -28.81 2.25 2.04
N PRO A 395 -28.35 2.88 3.14
CA PRO A 395 -27.57 4.10 3.07
C PRO A 395 -26.14 3.85 2.57
N LEU A 396 -25.67 4.73 1.68
CA LEU A 396 -24.26 4.89 1.35
C LEU A 396 -23.79 6.26 1.82
N ARG A 397 -22.68 6.27 2.57
CA ARG A 397 -21.95 7.47 2.99
C ARG A 397 -20.71 7.61 2.12
N ASP A 398 -20.75 8.47 1.13
CA ASP A 398 -19.69 8.67 0.13
C ASP A 398 -19.19 10.13 0.05
N ASP A 399 -19.67 11.00 0.95
CA ASP A 399 -19.07 12.31 1.18
C ASP A 399 -17.82 12.14 2.05
N VAL A 400 -16.68 11.85 1.42
CA VAL A 400 -15.38 11.59 2.07
C VAL A 400 -14.60 12.90 2.21
N GLN A 401 -14.28 13.29 3.43
CA GLN A 401 -13.58 14.53 3.76
C GLN A 401 -12.29 14.27 4.55
N PRO A 402 -11.30 15.19 4.50
CA PRO A 402 -10.12 15.12 5.37
C PRO A 402 -10.54 15.13 6.85
N SER A 403 -10.11 14.14 7.61
CA SER A 403 -10.36 14.00 9.05
C SER A 403 -9.18 14.46 9.90
N ILE A 404 -7.95 14.32 9.39
CA ILE A 404 -6.72 14.81 10.01
C ILE A 404 -5.94 15.60 8.97
N THR A 405 -5.55 16.81 9.31
CA THR A 405 -4.73 17.67 8.45
C THR A 405 -3.53 18.22 9.20
N VAL A 406 -2.51 18.60 8.45
CA VAL A 406 -1.30 19.24 8.97
C VAL A 406 -0.81 20.31 8.00
N VAL A 407 -0.17 21.36 8.51
CA VAL A 407 0.62 22.26 7.68
C VAL A 407 2.01 21.66 7.52
N ALA A 408 2.41 21.38 6.28
CA ALA A 408 3.73 20.82 5.98
C ALA A 408 4.85 21.80 6.37
N PRO A 409 5.98 21.34 6.95
CA PRO A 409 7.12 22.21 7.22
C PRO A 409 7.66 22.80 5.91
N THR A 410 8.11 24.05 5.92
CA THR A 410 8.59 24.70 4.69
C THR A 410 9.94 24.18 4.22
N GLY A 411 10.83 23.76 5.13
CA GLY A 411 12.13 23.17 4.80
C GLY A 411 12.08 21.64 4.73
N GLY A 412 11.71 21.01 5.83
CA GLY A 412 11.68 19.55 5.92
C GLY A 412 11.79 19.04 7.35
N TYR A 413 12.32 17.83 7.47
CA TYR A 413 12.51 17.15 8.76
C TYR A 413 13.98 16.91 9.05
N LEU A 414 14.33 17.02 10.34
CA LEU A 414 15.64 16.68 10.87
C LEU A 414 15.51 15.42 11.74
N VAL A 415 16.25 14.38 11.39
CA VAL A 415 16.32 13.14 12.15
C VAL A 415 17.63 13.11 12.90
N PRO A 416 17.64 13.06 14.24
CA PRO A 416 18.89 13.01 15.00
C PRO A 416 19.79 11.82 14.64
N ALA A 417 21.10 11.98 14.79
CA ALA A 417 22.11 10.97 14.44
C ALA A 417 21.84 9.59 15.08
N ALA A 418 21.26 9.58 16.30
CA ALA A 418 20.90 8.35 17.00
C ALA A 418 19.88 7.48 16.25
N HIS A 419 19.05 8.07 15.40
CA HIS A 419 18.03 7.39 14.61
C HIS A 419 18.37 7.35 13.11
N ALA A 420 19.44 8.02 12.69
CA ALA A 420 19.76 8.27 11.29
C ALA A 420 19.94 6.97 10.48
N ALA A 421 20.59 5.96 11.02
CA ALA A 421 20.94 4.74 10.29
C ALA A 421 19.69 3.96 9.84
N TRP A 422 18.79 3.64 10.75
CA TRP A 422 17.59 2.87 10.42
C TRP A 422 16.56 3.70 9.64
N VAL A 423 16.43 5.00 9.94
CA VAL A 423 15.55 5.89 9.16
C VAL A 423 16.05 6.01 7.72
N ALA A 424 17.37 6.14 7.51
CA ALA A 424 17.95 6.18 6.17
C ALA A 424 17.61 4.92 5.34
N GLU A 425 17.61 3.72 5.98
CA GLU A 425 17.19 2.49 5.29
C GLU A 425 15.70 2.53 4.89
N LYS A 426 14.80 3.00 5.76
CA LYS A 426 13.39 3.20 5.41
C LYS A 426 13.25 4.21 4.25
N LEU A 427 13.94 5.34 4.30
CA LEU A 427 13.92 6.33 3.22
C LEU A 427 14.41 5.76 1.88
N LYS A 428 15.48 4.96 1.88
CA LYS A 428 15.98 4.26 0.68
C LYS A 428 14.95 3.28 0.13
N GLN A 429 14.31 2.48 0.99
CA GLN A 429 13.26 1.54 0.59
C GLN A 429 12.14 2.24 -0.15
N HIS A 430 11.77 3.45 0.28
CA HIS A 430 10.74 4.27 -0.36
C HIS A 430 11.26 5.13 -1.54
N GLY A 431 12.57 5.17 -1.76
CA GLY A 431 13.19 6.00 -2.78
C GLY A 431 13.00 7.49 -2.50
N LEU A 432 13.14 7.89 -1.22
CA LEU A 432 13.05 9.27 -0.75
C LEU A 432 14.45 9.90 -0.67
N GLN A 433 14.52 11.20 -0.93
CA GLN A 433 15.75 11.97 -0.87
C GLN A 433 16.02 12.43 0.56
N TYR A 434 17.27 12.39 0.97
CA TYR A 434 17.77 12.93 2.23
C TYR A 434 19.24 13.30 2.12
N ASN A 435 19.69 14.17 3.00
CA ASN A 435 21.10 14.56 3.15
C ASN A 435 21.59 14.24 4.56
N VAL A 436 22.84 13.82 4.68
CA VAL A 436 23.51 13.63 5.98
C VAL A 436 24.19 14.93 6.36
N LEU A 437 23.99 15.42 7.60
CA LEU A 437 24.67 16.62 8.08
C LEU A 437 26.13 16.32 8.40
N HIS A 438 27.02 17.04 7.74
CA HIS A 438 28.47 16.95 7.95
C HIS A 438 28.98 17.93 9.01
N HIS A 439 28.14 18.86 9.45
CA HIS A 439 28.44 19.84 10.50
C HIS A 439 27.29 19.86 11.51
N ALA A 440 27.62 20.15 12.77
CA ALA A 440 26.60 20.34 13.79
C ALA A 440 25.89 21.68 13.57
N LEU A 441 24.60 21.72 13.86
CA LEU A 441 23.81 22.94 13.90
C LEU A 441 23.65 23.35 15.37
N ALA A 442 24.34 24.41 15.77
CA ALA A 442 24.18 24.98 17.10
C ALA A 442 22.98 25.94 17.15
N HIS A 443 22.15 25.81 18.17
CA HIS A 443 20.99 26.68 18.40
C HIS A 443 20.05 26.77 17.16
N ALA A 444 19.81 25.65 16.48
CA ALA A 444 18.91 25.62 15.35
C ALA A 444 17.47 25.93 15.77
N SER A 445 16.82 26.85 15.05
CA SER A 445 15.39 27.11 15.22
C SER A 445 14.60 25.98 14.55
N VAL A 446 13.90 25.20 15.34
CA VAL A 446 13.14 24.01 14.92
C VAL A 446 11.76 24.01 15.54
N GLU A 447 10.88 23.15 15.06
CA GLU A 447 9.69 22.75 15.81
C GLU A 447 9.89 21.32 16.32
N THR A 448 9.55 21.09 17.57
CA THR A 448 9.54 19.78 18.22
C THR A 448 8.10 19.36 18.52
N PHE A 449 7.81 18.06 18.45
CA PHE A 449 6.51 17.55 18.85
C PHE A 449 6.62 16.97 20.26
N ARG A 450 5.89 17.58 21.21
CA ARG A 450 5.74 17.04 22.55
C ARG A 450 4.38 16.38 22.70
N ALA A 451 4.39 15.12 23.09
CA ALA A 451 3.16 14.42 23.38
C ALA A 451 2.63 14.89 24.76
N ASP A 452 1.38 15.31 24.78
CA ASP A 452 0.62 15.53 26.01
C ASP A 452 0.11 14.19 26.55
N LYS A 453 -0.07 13.20 25.64
CA LYS A 453 -0.44 11.84 25.97
C LYS A 453 0.06 10.86 24.91
N ALA A 454 0.65 9.75 25.35
CA ALA A 454 1.03 8.61 24.55
C ALA A 454 0.16 7.41 24.94
N THR A 455 -0.51 6.79 23.94
CA THR A 455 -1.37 5.63 24.17
C THR A 455 -0.88 4.44 23.37
N PHE A 456 -0.30 3.47 24.04
CA PHE A 456 0.15 2.21 23.45
C PHE A 456 -1.03 1.27 23.22
N ALA A 457 -1.06 0.60 22.07
CA ALA A 457 -2.02 -0.46 21.83
C ALA A 457 -1.79 -1.63 22.82
N THR A 458 -2.87 -2.23 23.29
CA THR A 458 -2.81 -3.34 24.25
C THR A 458 -2.41 -4.67 23.61
N THR A 459 -2.50 -4.76 22.27
CA THR A 459 -2.17 -5.95 21.51
C THR A 459 -1.21 -5.60 20.36
N SER A 460 -0.34 -6.54 20.01
CA SER A 460 0.52 -6.42 18.84
C SER A 460 -0.30 -6.46 17.55
N ASN A 461 0.14 -5.69 16.54
CA ASN A 461 -0.39 -5.69 15.20
C ASN A 461 0.77 -5.73 14.20
N GLU A 462 0.84 -6.77 13.36
CA GLU A 462 1.91 -6.95 12.37
C GLU A 462 3.31 -6.79 12.99
N SER A 463 3.55 -7.44 14.12
CA SER A 463 4.78 -7.43 14.95
C SER A 463 5.07 -6.12 15.69
N HIS A 464 4.21 -5.11 15.59
CA HIS A 464 4.40 -3.80 16.21
C HIS A 464 3.38 -3.54 17.32
N GLN A 465 3.80 -2.83 18.36
CA GLN A 465 2.91 -2.21 19.31
C GLN A 465 2.60 -0.79 18.83
N ARG A 466 1.41 -0.61 18.28
CA ARG A 466 0.97 0.68 17.74
C ARG A 466 0.90 1.75 18.82
N LEU A 467 1.20 3.00 18.42
CA LEU A 467 1.20 4.17 19.29
C LEU A 467 0.29 5.26 18.71
N THR A 468 -0.53 5.85 19.57
CA THR A 468 -1.32 7.05 19.26
C THR A 468 -0.84 8.19 20.16
N LEU A 469 -0.54 9.35 19.54
CA LEU A 469 -0.07 10.53 20.24
C LEU A 469 -1.09 11.66 20.18
N GLU A 470 -1.37 12.26 21.33
CA GLU A 470 -2.00 13.57 21.46
C GLU A 470 -0.91 14.61 21.77
N GLY A 471 -0.90 15.75 21.08
CA GLY A 471 0.15 16.75 21.25
C GLY A 471 0.21 17.74 20.09
N ALA A 472 1.22 18.59 20.09
CA ALA A 472 1.40 19.60 19.07
C ALA A 472 2.88 19.91 18.82
N TRP A 473 3.16 20.37 17.60
CA TRP A 473 4.44 20.98 17.26
C TRP A 473 4.58 22.34 17.96
N LYS A 474 5.77 22.60 18.53
CA LYS A 474 6.09 23.85 19.22
C LYS A 474 7.47 24.35 18.78
N PRO A 475 7.63 25.67 18.56
CA PRO A 475 8.94 26.25 18.26
C PRO A 475 9.90 26.05 19.44
N GLU A 476 11.10 25.55 19.14
CA GLU A 476 12.18 25.38 20.10
C GLU A 476 13.54 25.71 19.47
N THR A 477 14.55 25.94 20.30
CA THR A 477 15.94 26.00 19.86
C THR A 477 16.65 24.73 20.29
N ARG A 478 17.26 24.00 19.33
CA ARG A 478 17.91 22.73 19.59
C ARG A 478 19.26 22.64 18.88
N ASP A 479 20.19 21.96 19.51
CA ASP A 479 21.42 21.54 18.85
C ASP A 479 21.20 20.25 18.09
N VAL A 480 21.66 20.22 16.84
CA VAL A 480 21.56 19.04 15.96
C VAL A 480 22.96 18.55 15.64
N GLY A 481 23.30 17.35 16.05
CA GLY A 481 24.63 16.77 15.90
C GLY A 481 24.99 16.38 14.46
N ILE A 482 26.29 16.21 14.22
CA ILE A 482 26.83 15.62 12.99
C ILE A 482 26.23 14.21 12.79
N GLY A 483 25.95 13.83 11.53
CA GLY A 483 25.36 12.55 11.18
C GLY A 483 23.84 12.52 11.25
N ALA A 484 23.18 13.60 11.70
CA ALA A 484 21.73 13.74 11.57
C ALA A 484 21.32 13.76 10.09
N LEU A 485 20.07 13.40 9.80
CA LEU A 485 19.52 13.49 8.44
C LEU A 485 18.68 14.75 8.29
N PHE A 486 18.81 15.40 7.15
CA PHE A 486 17.84 16.35 6.64
C PHE A 486 17.03 15.72 5.52
N VAL A 487 15.71 15.67 5.67
CA VAL A 487 14.77 15.13 4.68
C VAL A 487 13.93 16.29 4.13
N PRO A 488 14.23 16.79 2.92
CA PRO A 488 13.56 17.95 2.36
C PRO A 488 12.10 17.65 2.00
N ILE A 489 11.20 18.62 2.21
CA ILE A 489 9.84 18.57 1.64
C ILE A 489 9.88 18.80 0.13
N ALA A 490 10.80 19.63 -0.36
CA ALA A 490 10.94 19.94 -1.79
C ALA A 490 11.42 18.71 -2.59
N GLN A 491 10.57 17.68 -2.67
CA GLN A 491 10.81 16.48 -3.48
C GLN A 491 9.48 15.91 -4.02
N PRO A 492 9.48 15.18 -5.15
CA PRO A 492 8.26 14.68 -5.78
C PRO A 492 7.35 13.84 -4.87
N LYS A 493 7.94 13.11 -3.92
CA LYS A 493 7.22 12.25 -2.97
C LYS A 493 6.99 12.94 -1.61
N ALA A 494 6.81 14.25 -1.58
CA ALA A 494 6.64 15.02 -0.35
C ALA A 494 5.49 14.49 0.54
N ARG A 495 4.38 14.03 -0.06
CA ARG A 495 3.27 13.44 0.71
C ARG A 495 3.70 12.19 1.47
N LEU A 496 4.54 11.36 0.87
CA LEU A 496 5.07 10.17 1.55
C LEU A 496 6.05 10.54 2.67
N VAL A 497 6.86 11.60 2.48
CA VAL A 497 7.71 12.13 3.57
C VAL A 497 6.84 12.59 4.75
N ILE A 498 5.77 13.34 4.47
CA ILE A 498 4.83 13.82 5.49
C ILE A 498 4.18 12.64 6.22
N GLU A 499 3.69 11.64 5.47
CA GLU A 499 3.09 10.43 6.06
C GLU A 499 4.04 9.71 7.01
N LEU A 500 5.31 9.57 6.64
CA LEU A 500 6.29 8.86 7.48
C LEU A 500 6.61 9.61 8.79
N PHE A 501 6.67 10.94 8.77
CA PHE A 501 7.20 11.71 9.89
C PHE A 501 6.15 12.47 10.70
N GLU A 502 4.93 12.63 10.23
CA GLU A 502 3.90 13.31 11.00
C GLU A 502 3.31 12.40 12.09
N PRO A 503 3.43 12.76 13.38
CA PRO A 503 3.01 11.88 14.47
C PRO A 503 1.52 11.50 14.44
N LYS A 504 0.69 12.33 13.80
CA LYS A 504 -0.77 12.09 13.68
C LYS A 504 -1.17 11.32 12.43
N ALA A 505 -0.22 11.04 11.52
CA ALA A 505 -0.53 10.22 10.35
C ALA A 505 -0.78 8.77 10.78
N PRO A 506 -1.84 8.13 10.26
CA PRO A 506 -2.26 6.79 10.71
C PRO A 506 -1.21 5.71 10.56
N ASP A 507 -0.30 5.87 9.59
CA ASP A 507 0.74 4.90 9.27
C ASP A 507 2.16 5.47 9.37
N SER A 508 2.35 6.57 10.14
CA SER A 508 3.69 7.12 10.39
C SER A 508 4.60 6.12 11.12
N LEU A 509 5.90 6.35 11.04
CA LEU A 509 6.89 5.55 11.76
C LEU A 509 6.59 5.52 13.26
N VAL A 510 6.17 6.64 13.84
CA VAL A 510 5.81 6.69 15.26
C VAL A 510 4.50 5.95 15.53
N ALA A 511 3.50 6.05 14.67
CA ALA A 511 2.25 5.31 14.82
C ALA A 511 2.44 3.79 14.70
N TRP A 512 3.45 3.35 13.96
CA TRP A 512 3.87 1.94 13.91
C TRP A 512 4.74 1.52 15.09
N GLY A 513 5.10 2.43 16.00
CA GLY A 513 5.84 2.08 17.22
C GLY A 513 7.36 2.04 17.07
N GLU A 514 7.90 2.53 15.96
CA GLU A 514 9.35 2.57 15.71
C GLU A 514 10.10 3.49 16.71
N PHE A 515 9.36 4.35 17.42
CA PHE A 515 9.88 5.26 18.43
C PHE A 515 9.30 5.01 19.84
N ASN A 516 8.68 3.86 20.10
CA ASN A 516 7.99 3.60 21.37
C ASN A 516 8.84 3.85 22.61
N ASN A 517 10.12 3.50 22.55
CA ASN A 517 11.08 3.67 23.64
C ASN A 517 11.24 5.13 24.11
N VAL A 518 10.90 6.13 23.29
CA VAL A 518 10.99 7.55 23.63
C VAL A 518 9.82 7.99 24.51
N PHE A 519 8.72 7.26 24.47
CA PHE A 519 7.51 7.50 25.24
C PHE A 519 7.36 6.58 26.46
N GLU A 520 8.44 5.88 26.81
CA GLU A 520 8.52 5.04 28.00
C GLU A 520 9.42 5.72 29.03
N GLN A 521 8.89 5.99 30.22
CA GLN A 521 9.69 6.50 31.31
C GLN A 521 10.75 5.46 31.75
N LYS A 522 12.03 5.83 31.72
CA LYS A 522 13.16 4.94 32.07
C LYS A 522 13.78 5.30 33.41
N GLU A 523 13.89 6.59 33.71
CA GLU A 523 14.40 7.08 35.02
C GLU A 523 13.21 7.41 35.94
N TYR A 524 13.37 7.20 37.22
CA TYR A 524 12.31 7.40 38.19
C TYR A 524 12.90 7.98 39.49
N MET A 525 12.06 8.54 40.34
CA MET A 525 12.41 9.02 41.66
C MET A 525 11.64 8.21 42.71
N GLU A 526 12.38 7.60 43.64
CA GLU A 526 11.75 6.86 44.74
C GLU A 526 10.78 7.75 45.52
N ALA A 527 9.67 7.22 46.00
CA ALA A 527 8.62 7.99 46.64
C ALA A 527 9.13 8.84 47.83
N TYR A 528 10.03 8.27 48.67
CA TYR A 528 10.59 9.00 49.81
C TYR A 528 11.49 10.16 49.38
N VAL A 529 12.23 10.01 48.25
CA VAL A 529 13.04 11.09 47.67
C VAL A 529 12.13 12.16 47.09
N ALA A 530 11.07 11.76 46.38
CA ALA A 530 10.09 12.67 45.80
C ALA A 530 9.35 13.51 46.89
N GLU A 531 9.06 12.91 48.04
CA GLU A 531 8.52 13.61 49.21
C GLU A 531 9.48 14.72 49.72
N ASP A 532 10.77 14.43 49.84
CA ASP A 532 11.76 15.41 50.28
C ASP A 532 11.94 16.53 49.24
N VAL A 533 12.01 16.19 47.96
CA VAL A 533 12.06 17.15 46.84
C VAL A 533 10.82 18.04 46.83
N ALA A 534 9.62 17.45 46.97
CA ALA A 534 8.37 18.19 47.01
C ALA A 534 8.32 19.18 48.16
N ARG A 535 8.75 18.79 49.37
CA ARG A 535 8.81 19.67 50.55
C ARG A 535 9.78 20.84 50.35
N ALA A 536 10.96 20.54 49.76
CA ALA A 536 11.93 21.58 49.46
C ALA A 536 11.39 22.58 48.42
N GLN A 537 10.75 22.10 47.35
CA GLN A 537 10.14 22.94 46.31
C GLN A 537 8.97 23.78 46.87
N LEU A 538 8.09 23.19 47.68
CA LEU A 538 6.99 23.92 48.35
C LEU A 538 7.47 25.02 49.29
N THR A 539 8.61 24.82 49.92
CA THR A 539 9.22 25.82 50.79
C THR A 539 9.91 26.94 50.01
N ALA A 540 10.59 26.58 48.93
CA ALA A 540 11.37 27.52 48.11
C ALA A 540 10.51 28.37 47.15
N ASP A 541 9.36 27.84 46.69
CA ASP A 541 8.51 28.49 45.68
C ASP A 541 7.05 28.62 46.15
N PRO A 542 6.67 29.80 46.71
CA PRO A 542 5.29 30.06 47.13
C PRO A 542 4.26 30.01 46.01
N ALA A 543 4.66 30.31 44.73
CA ALA A 543 3.78 30.24 43.57
C ALA A 543 3.47 28.78 43.19
N LEU A 544 4.48 27.90 43.21
CA LEU A 544 4.31 26.48 43.05
C LEU A 544 3.42 25.87 44.14
N ALA A 545 3.63 26.31 45.41
CA ALA A 545 2.79 25.88 46.52
C ALA A 545 1.32 26.29 46.34
N ALA A 546 1.06 27.47 45.80
CA ALA A 546 -0.29 27.93 45.48
C ALA A 546 -0.88 27.13 44.32
N ALA A 547 -0.10 26.86 43.27
CA ALA A 547 -0.51 26.04 42.12
C ALA A 547 -0.87 24.59 42.52
N PHE A 548 -0.06 23.98 43.39
CA PHE A 548 -0.33 22.64 43.92
C PHE A 548 -1.61 22.62 44.76
N ARG A 549 -1.83 23.56 45.68
CA ARG A 549 -3.07 23.67 46.45
C ARG A 549 -4.29 23.86 45.56
N LYS A 550 -4.16 24.70 44.52
CA LYS A 550 -5.22 24.89 43.53
C LYS A 550 -5.55 23.59 42.82
N LYS A 551 -4.54 22.87 42.35
CA LYS A 551 -4.74 21.58 41.64
C LYS A 551 -5.39 20.52 42.55
N LEU A 552 -5.02 20.45 43.82
CA LEU A 552 -5.68 19.58 44.81
C LEU A 552 -7.17 19.91 45.00
N ALA A 553 -7.54 21.18 44.91
CA ALA A 553 -8.93 21.62 45.06
C ALA A 553 -9.76 21.39 43.81
N ASP A 554 -9.17 21.63 42.62
CA ASP A 554 -9.87 21.62 41.35
C ASP A 554 -9.95 20.20 40.71
N ASP A 555 -9.04 19.28 41.08
CA ASP A 555 -8.92 17.95 40.52
C ASP A 555 -9.00 16.87 41.61
N PRO A 556 -10.22 16.34 41.88
CA PRO A 556 -10.42 15.29 42.90
C PRO A 556 -9.71 13.97 42.60
N ALA A 557 -9.46 13.66 41.32
CA ALA A 557 -8.73 12.45 40.93
C ALA A 557 -7.26 12.59 41.30
N PHE A 558 -6.62 13.70 40.92
CA PHE A 558 -5.27 14.06 41.33
C PHE A 558 -5.11 14.11 42.86
N ALA A 559 -6.08 14.67 43.57
CA ALA A 559 -6.03 14.79 45.02
C ALA A 559 -5.98 13.45 45.75
N LYS A 560 -6.52 12.38 45.13
CA LYS A 560 -6.57 11.03 45.70
C LYS A 560 -5.45 10.11 45.19
N ASP A 561 -4.65 10.58 44.24
CA ASP A 561 -3.58 9.80 43.63
C ASP A 561 -2.21 10.25 44.17
N PRO A 562 -1.58 9.45 45.08
CA PRO A 562 -0.29 9.79 45.64
C PRO A 562 0.82 9.91 44.59
N ASP A 563 0.81 9.02 43.57
CA ASP A 563 1.85 8.99 42.55
C ASP A 563 1.74 10.21 41.63
N ALA A 564 0.54 10.58 41.20
CA ALA A 564 0.30 11.79 40.43
C ALA A 564 0.72 13.06 41.18
N ARG A 565 0.54 13.10 42.53
CA ARG A 565 0.96 14.22 43.38
C ARG A 565 2.47 14.34 43.49
N LEU A 566 3.19 13.21 43.61
CA LEU A 566 4.66 13.19 43.63
C LEU A 566 5.24 13.51 42.24
N ASP A 567 4.63 12.96 41.18
CA ASP A 567 5.01 13.25 39.80
C ASP A 567 4.87 14.75 39.46
N PHE A 568 3.89 15.44 40.03
CA PHE A 568 3.75 16.89 39.89
C PHE A 568 5.02 17.65 40.26
N PHE A 569 5.74 17.22 41.30
CA PHE A 569 7.00 17.81 41.75
C PHE A 569 8.20 17.26 41.00
N TYR A 570 8.21 15.94 40.70
CA TYR A 570 9.29 15.32 39.96
C TYR A 570 9.45 15.93 38.56
N ARG A 571 8.35 16.17 37.84
CA ARG A 571 8.36 16.86 36.53
C ARG A 571 8.93 18.28 36.58
N ARG A 572 9.12 18.88 37.77
CA ARG A 572 9.70 20.19 37.99
C ARG A 572 11.08 20.15 38.63
N SER A 573 11.58 18.96 38.86
CA SER A 573 12.93 18.73 39.37
C SER A 573 13.95 18.83 38.23
N PRO A 574 15.19 19.30 38.51
CA PRO A 574 16.31 19.20 37.59
C PRO A 574 16.66 17.75 37.17
N SER A 575 16.17 16.75 37.91
CA SER A 575 16.35 15.33 37.61
C SER A 575 15.31 14.76 36.63
N TRP A 576 14.35 15.57 36.20
CA TRP A 576 13.36 15.15 35.23
C TRP A 576 13.99 14.94 33.85
N ASP A 577 13.65 13.84 33.19
CA ASP A 577 14.06 13.62 31.80
C ASP A 577 13.24 14.50 30.84
N GLU A 578 13.83 15.58 30.37
CA GLU A 578 13.20 16.50 29.41
C GLU A 578 12.93 15.88 28.05
N ARG A 579 13.51 14.71 27.75
CA ARG A 579 13.32 13.98 26.50
C ARG A 579 12.16 13.00 26.54
N LEU A 580 11.61 12.72 27.70
CA LEU A 580 10.40 11.91 27.81
C LEU A 580 9.25 12.61 27.08
N ASP A 581 8.47 11.85 26.32
CA ASP A 581 7.36 12.33 25.50
C ASP A 581 7.75 13.34 24.39
N LEU A 582 9.05 13.47 24.10
CA LEU A 582 9.55 14.31 23.03
C LEU A 582 9.88 13.48 21.79
N TYR A 583 9.05 13.59 20.74
CA TYR A 583 9.32 12.94 19.46
C TYR A 583 10.69 13.40 18.90
N PRO A 584 11.61 12.48 18.55
CA PRO A 584 12.98 12.84 18.20
C PRO A 584 13.11 13.61 16.89
N VAL A 585 12.21 13.36 15.94
CA VAL A 585 12.24 14.06 14.64
C VAL A 585 11.72 15.47 14.82
N MET A 586 12.43 16.42 14.25
CA MET A 586 12.11 17.86 14.33
C MET A 586 11.72 18.36 12.94
N ARG A 587 10.91 19.41 12.88
CA ARG A 587 10.66 20.17 11.67
C ARG A 587 11.60 21.37 11.58
N THR A 588 11.99 21.72 10.34
CA THR A 588 12.78 22.94 10.07
C THR A 588 12.14 23.77 8.98
N ALA A 589 12.29 25.09 9.09
CA ALA A 589 11.73 26.04 8.11
C ALA A 589 12.59 26.16 6.84
N SER A 590 13.87 25.79 6.89
CA SER A 590 14.81 25.87 5.77
C SER A 590 15.75 24.67 5.76
N ALA A 591 16.38 24.41 4.61
CA ALA A 591 17.51 23.49 4.53
C ALA A 591 18.67 24.02 5.41
N PRO A 592 19.31 23.13 6.20
CA PRO A 592 20.44 23.49 7.03
C PRO A 592 21.72 23.73 6.22
#